data_65fe14d010e84fc04061b924e46b7d42
#
_entry.id   65fe14d010e84fc04061b924e46b7d42
#
_cell.length_a   1.000
_cell.length_b   1.000
_cell.length_c   1.000
_cell.angle_alpha   90.00
_cell.angle_beta   90.00
_cell.angle_gamma   90.00
#
_symmetry.space_group_name_H-M   'P 1'
#
loop_
_entity.id
_entity.type
_entity.pdbx_description
1 polymer ?
#
loop_
_entity_poly.entity_id
_entity_poly.type
_entity_poly.pdbx_seq_one_letter_code
_entity_poly.pdbx_strand_id
1 'polypeptide(L)'
;SLAPNKDKETLFVVDEVSLIGIDAGQQQSTASFGSGNLLEDLVSFVRSGVECKVILIGDAAQLPPVGLEASPALLKDYMAMMGGVSFVELSTVVRQQKESGILYNATKVRKLISEMEYGPGVMDLFDLGLEVEGFDDLERIGGGDLIEKISDAYSVYGEDDTIILCRSNKRAIKYNLGIRSTVQFKEERLVRDDKLMIVKNCYQFVENLENVDYLANGDIAKLCRISKYEDRYGLHFAEARLSFPDYDDQEIVAKVILDTLESESASLTYEQSNMLYQGVNEDYSHLTTKKKRYEAVREDK
;
A
#
# COMPACT_ATOMS: atom_id res chain seq x y z
N SER A 1 1.85 -13.82 -21.57
CA SER A 1 1.19 -13.00 -22.62
C SER A 1 0.05 -12.23 -21.99
N LEU A 2 -0.12 -10.98 -22.37
CA LEU A 2 -1.24 -10.15 -21.94
C LEU A 2 -2.57 -10.79 -22.32
N ALA A 3 -3.60 -10.61 -21.47
CA ALA A 3 -4.96 -10.98 -21.82
C ALA A 3 -5.44 -10.12 -23.01
N PRO A 4 -6.20 -10.69 -23.95
CA PRO A 4 -6.74 -9.91 -25.07
C PRO A 4 -7.79 -8.91 -24.58
N ASN A 5 -7.68 -7.66 -24.99
CA ASN A 5 -8.73 -6.67 -24.78
C ASN A 5 -9.87 -6.92 -25.74
N LYS A 6 -11.07 -7.17 -25.22
CA LYS A 6 -12.29 -7.40 -25.99
C LYS A 6 -13.22 -6.18 -26.02
N ASP A 7 -12.83 -5.10 -25.36
CA ASP A 7 -13.63 -3.89 -25.24
C ASP A 7 -13.63 -3.08 -26.53
N LYS A 8 -14.69 -2.32 -26.73
CA LYS A 8 -14.87 -1.41 -27.86
C LYS A 8 -15.34 -0.06 -27.34
N GLU A 9 -14.83 1.01 -27.97
CA GLU A 9 -15.22 2.40 -27.66
C GLU A 9 -15.17 2.70 -26.16
N THR A 10 -14.18 2.10 -25.48
CA THR A 10 -14.06 2.15 -24.01
C THR A 10 -12.98 3.14 -23.61
N LEU A 11 -13.29 3.99 -22.62
CA LEU A 11 -12.34 4.88 -21.98
C LEU A 11 -11.87 4.26 -20.66
N PHE A 12 -10.61 3.89 -20.61
CA PHE A 12 -9.94 3.47 -19.39
C PHE A 12 -9.45 4.70 -18.62
N VAL A 13 -9.78 4.80 -17.33
CA VAL A 13 -9.26 5.85 -16.46
C VAL A 13 -8.40 5.18 -15.41
N VAL A 14 -7.11 5.56 -15.39
CA VAL A 14 -6.12 5.02 -14.45
C VAL A 14 -5.68 6.16 -13.57
N ASP A 15 -6.02 6.07 -12.29
CA ASP A 15 -5.61 7.04 -11.27
C ASP A 15 -4.31 6.59 -10.60
N GLU A 16 -3.67 7.51 -9.87
CA GLU A 16 -2.42 7.29 -9.13
C GLU A 16 -1.28 6.71 -9.99
N VAL A 17 -1.16 7.16 -11.24
CA VAL A 17 -0.10 6.66 -12.15
C VAL A 17 1.32 7.06 -11.71
N SER A 18 1.45 7.92 -10.70
CA SER A 18 2.71 8.17 -10.00
C SER A 18 3.36 6.90 -9.46
N LEU A 19 2.58 5.85 -9.18
CA LEU A 19 3.03 4.55 -8.68
C LEU A 19 3.40 3.55 -9.78
N ILE A 20 3.12 3.84 -11.05
CA ILE A 20 3.46 2.95 -12.16
C ILE A 20 4.95 3.02 -12.45
N GLY A 21 5.63 1.88 -12.24
CA GLY A 21 7.05 1.70 -12.51
C GLY A 21 7.31 0.81 -13.71
N ILE A 22 8.58 0.77 -14.09
CA ILE A 22 9.17 -0.25 -14.96
C ILE A 22 10.13 -1.07 -14.10
N ASP A 23 10.03 -2.40 -14.15
CA ASP A 23 10.97 -3.26 -13.44
C ASP A 23 12.35 -3.11 -14.06
N ALA A 24 13.23 -2.42 -13.35
CA ALA A 24 14.63 -2.24 -13.75
C ALA A 24 15.48 -3.50 -13.52
N GLY A 25 14.89 -4.69 -13.53
CA GLY A 25 15.60 -5.97 -13.56
C GLY A 25 16.36 -6.36 -12.28
N GLN A 26 16.16 -5.69 -11.14
CA GLN A 26 16.96 -5.90 -9.93
C GLN A 26 16.20 -6.39 -8.69
N GLN A 27 14.90 -6.64 -8.73
CA GLN A 27 14.23 -7.30 -7.62
C GLN A 27 13.80 -8.69 -8.04
N GLN A 28 14.40 -9.70 -7.39
CA GLN A 28 13.92 -11.08 -7.38
C GLN A 28 12.56 -11.16 -6.67
N SER A 29 11.54 -10.55 -7.24
CA SER A 29 10.18 -10.86 -6.84
C SER A 29 9.82 -12.20 -7.47
N THR A 30 9.41 -13.14 -6.66
CA THR A 30 8.97 -14.49 -7.05
C THR A 30 7.73 -14.49 -7.96
N ALA A 31 7.20 -13.34 -8.33
CA ALA A 31 6.08 -13.16 -9.24
C ALA A 31 6.32 -11.93 -10.13
N SER A 32 7.03 -12.11 -11.24
CA SER A 32 7.03 -11.13 -12.33
C SER A 32 5.73 -11.29 -13.11
N PHE A 33 4.85 -10.30 -13.05
CA PHE A 33 3.65 -10.24 -13.86
C PHE A 33 3.92 -9.43 -15.15
N GLY A 34 3.40 -9.92 -16.28
CA GLY A 34 3.54 -9.21 -17.54
C GLY A 34 4.93 -9.26 -18.16
N SER A 35 5.33 -8.17 -18.83
CA SER A 35 6.63 -8.02 -19.48
C SER A 35 7.72 -7.45 -18.55
N GLY A 36 7.36 -7.02 -17.35
CA GLY A 36 8.21 -6.21 -16.46
C GLY A 36 8.09 -4.70 -16.73
N ASN A 37 7.31 -4.29 -17.72
CA ASN A 37 6.97 -2.89 -17.97
C ASN A 37 5.46 -2.70 -17.93
N LEU A 38 4.93 -2.44 -16.73
CA LEU A 38 3.50 -2.33 -16.51
C LEU A 38 2.84 -1.24 -17.36
N LEU A 39 3.53 -0.13 -17.61
CA LEU A 39 3.01 0.96 -18.42
C LEU A 39 2.85 0.55 -19.90
N GLU A 40 3.86 -0.10 -20.46
CA GLU A 40 3.78 -0.62 -21.84
C GLU A 40 2.72 -1.71 -21.97
N ASP A 41 2.62 -2.59 -21.01
CA ASP A 41 1.60 -3.63 -20.95
C ASP A 41 0.19 -3.01 -20.93
N LEU A 42 -0.04 -1.98 -20.10
CA LEU A 42 -1.31 -1.26 -20.03
C LEU A 42 -1.65 -0.57 -21.35
N VAL A 43 -0.72 0.20 -21.93
CA VAL A 43 -0.94 0.90 -23.19
C VAL A 43 -1.18 -0.09 -24.34
N SER A 44 -0.43 -1.19 -24.37
CA SER A 44 -0.60 -2.26 -25.36
C SER A 44 -1.96 -2.95 -25.22
N PHE A 45 -2.38 -3.22 -23.99
CA PHE A 45 -3.71 -3.77 -23.72
C PHE A 45 -4.80 -2.84 -24.24
N VAL A 46 -4.79 -1.56 -23.86
CA VAL A 46 -5.79 -0.59 -24.30
C VAL A 46 -5.83 -0.49 -25.83
N ARG A 47 -4.67 -0.39 -26.48
CA ARG A 47 -4.56 -0.26 -27.95
C ARG A 47 -4.97 -1.52 -28.71
N SER A 48 -4.97 -2.69 -28.07
CA SER A 48 -5.47 -3.92 -28.69
C SER A 48 -6.98 -4.00 -28.78
N GLY A 49 -7.71 -3.14 -28.05
CA GLY A 49 -9.16 -2.99 -28.18
C GLY A 49 -9.56 -2.11 -29.38
N VAL A 50 -10.83 -2.08 -29.70
CA VAL A 50 -11.37 -1.32 -30.82
C VAL A 50 -11.79 0.08 -30.36
N GLU A 51 -11.10 1.12 -30.86
CA GLU A 51 -11.35 2.54 -30.51
C GLU A 51 -11.28 2.81 -28.99
N CYS A 52 -10.48 2.04 -28.26
CA CYS A 52 -10.25 2.25 -26.84
C CYS A 52 -9.25 3.38 -26.59
N LYS A 53 -9.45 4.09 -25.50
CA LYS A 53 -8.61 5.21 -25.05
C LYS A 53 -8.25 5.05 -23.58
N VAL A 54 -7.20 5.74 -23.14
CA VAL A 54 -6.80 5.78 -21.74
C VAL A 54 -6.55 7.22 -21.28
N ILE A 55 -6.99 7.53 -20.08
CA ILE A 55 -6.59 8.72 -19.33
C ILE A 55 -5.74 8.24 -18.16
N LEU A 56 -4.53 8.78 -18.07
CA LEU A 56 -3.60 8.55 -16.96
C LEU A 56 -3.63 9.79 -16.06
N ILE A 57 -3.95 9.60 -14.79
CA ILE A 57 -4.06 10.68 -13.80
C ILE A 57 -3.02 10.44 -12.71
N GLY A 58 -2.21 11.45 -12.39
CA GLY A 58 -1.20 11.34 -11.33
C GLY A 58 -0.56 12.67 -11.01
N ASP A 59 0.22 12.69 -9.96
CA ASP A 59 0.91 13.87 -9.45
C ASP A 59 2.41 13.59 -9.33
N ALA A 60 3.22 14.32 -10.08
CA ALA A 60 4.69 14.17 -10.07
C ALA A 60 5.33 14.57 -8.72
N ALA A 61 4.62 15.29 -7.85
CA ALA A 61 5.08 15.62 -6.50
C ALA A 61 4.74 14.55 -5.46
N GLN A 62 3.98 13.51 -5.83
CA GLN A 62 3.73 12.34 -4.98
C GLN A 62 4.89 11.35 -5.05
N LEU A 63 4.87 10.34 -4.18
CA LEU A 63 5.92 9.32 -4.13
C LEU A 63 6.05 8.58 -5.47
N PRO A 64 7.27 8.48 -6.00
CA PRO A 64 7.52 7.73 -7.22
C PRO A 64 7.49 6.20 -6.96
N PRO A 65 7.49 5.39 -8.02
CA PRO A 65 7.62 3.94 -7.90
C PRO A 65 8.92 3.56 -7.20
N VAL A 66 8.93 2.43 -6.51
CA VAL A 66 10.12 1.95 -5.80
C VAL A 66 11.30 1.77 -6.77
N GLY A 67 12.40 2.43 -6.45
CA GLY A 67 13.64 2.37 -7.25
C GLY A 67 13.70 3.33 -8.45
N LEU A 68 12.70 4.18 -8.62
CA LEU A 68 12.68 5.23 -9.64
C LEU A 68 12.57 6.61 -8.99
N GLU A 69 13.06 7.64 -9.66
CA GLU A 69 12.91 9.03 -9.23
C GLU A 69 11.58 9.64 -9.67
N ALA A 70 10.99 9.13 -10.76
CA ALA A 70 9.68 9.52 -11.25
C ALA A 70 9.01 8.37 -11.98
N SER A 71 7.68 8.38 -12.04
CA SER A 71 6.93 7.43 -12.88
C SER A 71 7.09 7.75 -14.35
N PRO A 72 7.44 6.78 -15.21
CA PRO A 72 7.48 6.96 -16.66
C PRO A 72 6.16 7.48 -17.24
N ALA A 73 5.02 7.15 -16.62
CA ALA A 73 3.69 7.61 -17.03
C ALA A 73 3.49 9.13 -16.92
N LEU A 74 4.29 9.80 -16.10
CA LEU A 74 4.25 11.26 -15.91
C LEU A 74 5.36 12.00 -16.66
N LEU A 75 6.33 11.29 -17.25
CA LEU A 75 7.41 11.88 -18.03
C LEU A 75 6.95 12.16 -19.47
N LYS A 76 6.88 13.44 -19.85
CA LYS A 76 6.40 13.88 -21.17
C LYS A 76 7.19 13.24 -22.31
N ASP A 77 8.52 13.20 -22.18
CA ASP A 77 9.40 12.65 -23.22
C ASP A 77 9.21 11.14 -23.37
N TYR A 78 9.07 10.41 -22.27
CA TYR A 78 8.82 8.97 -22.29
C TYR A 78 7.46 8.66 -22.95
N MET A 79 6.43 9.38 -22.55
CA MET A 79 5.08 9.19 -23.09
C MET A 79 4.98 9.60 -24.55
N ALA A 80 5.73 10.62 -24.99
CA ALA A 80 5.76 11.04 -26.39
C ALA A 80 6.28 9.92 -27.32
N MET A 81 7.20 9.07 -26.85
CA MET A 81 7.68 7.91 -27.62
C MET A 81 6.58 6.87 -27.89
N MET A 82 5.57 6.81 -27.04
CA MET A 82 4.42 5.92 -27.26
C MET A 82 3.44 6.43 -28.33
N GLY A 83 3.55 7.72 -28.75
CA GLY A 83 2.75 8.36 -29.79
C GLY A 83 1.28 8.58 -29.40
N GLY A 84 0.68 9.63 -29.98
CA GLY A 84 -0.74 9.93 -29.81
C GLY A 84 -1.15 10.36 -28.38
N VAL A 85 -0.23 10.99 -27.62
CA VAL A 85 -0.46 11.41 -26.24
C VAL A 85 -0.64 12.92 -26.20
N SER A 86 -1.61 13.38 -25.38
CA SER A 86 -1.82 14.78 -25.03
C SER A 86 -1.68 14.97 -23.52
N PHE A 87 -1.08 16.08 -23.11
CA PHE A 87 -0.87 16.40 -21.70
C PHE A 87 -1.73 17.58 -21.28
N VAL A 88 -2.36 17.44 -20.11
CA VAL A 88 -3.08 18.51 -19.44
C VAL A 88 -2.61 18.56 -17.99
N GLU A 89 -2.37 19.77 -17.50
CA GLU A 89 -1.96 20.00 -16.11
C GLU A 89 -3.05 20.76 -15.37
N LEU A 90 -3.45 20.25 -14.21
CA LEU A 90 -4.38 20.88 -13.28
C LEU A 90 -3.58 21.55 -12.16
N SER A 91 -3.58 22.88 -12.13
CA SER A 91 -2.76 23.66 -11.18
C SER A 91 -3.58 24.24 -10.00
N THR A 92 -4.92 24.21 -10.08
CA THR A 92 -5.77 24.80 -9.03
C THR A 92 -6.09 23.79 -7.94
N VAL A 93 -5.72 24.09 -6.69
CA VAL A 93 -6.05 23.28 -5.52
C VAL A 93 -7.46 23.64 -5.03
N VAL A 94 -8.34 22.65 -4.90
CA VAL A 94 -9.77 22.86 -4.53
C VAL A 94 -10.10 22.24 -3.17
N ARG A 95 -9.30 21.31 -2.67
CA ARG A 95 -9.63 20.48 -1.47
C ARG A 95 -9.45 21.20 -0.14
N GLN A 96 -8.73 22.30 -0.09
CA GLN A 96 -8.37 22.95 1.18
C GLN A 96 -8.75 24.43 1.20
N GLN A 97 -9.03 24.93 2.40
CA GLN A 97 -9.35 26.35 2.61
C GLN A 97 -8.09 27.22 2.39
N LYS A 98 -8.30 28.44 1.92
CA LYS A 98 -7.19 29.35 1.59
C LYS A 98 -6.29 29.72 2.78
N GLU A 99 -6.79 29.56 4.00
CA GLU A 99 -6.09 29.88 5.26
C GLU A 99 -5.42 28.65 5.90
N SER A 100 -5.38 27.50 5.21
CA SER A 100 -4.76 26.26 5.71
C SER A 100 -3.24 26.34 5.66
N GLY A 101 -2.60 26.13 6.80
CA GLY A 101 -1.15 25.97 6.92
C GLY A 101 -0.64 24.72 6.20
N ILE A 102 -1.46 23.67 6.12
CA ILE A 102 -1.16 22.47 5.35
C ILE A 102 -1.02 22.83 3.87
N LEU A 103 -2.00 23.56 3.29
CA LEU A 103 -1.95 23.98 1.90
C LEU A 103 -0.78 24.94 1.63
N TYR A 104 -0.54 25.89 2.54
CA TYR A 104 0.57 26.82 2.42
C TYR A 104 1.91 26.08 2.32
N ASN A 105 2.18 25.17 3.26
CA ASN A 105 3.43 24.42 3.28
C ASN A 105 3.53 23.42 2.10
N ALA A 106 2.45 22.77 1.72
CA ALA A 106 2.43 21.89 0.56
C ALA A 106 2.75 22.66 -0.74
N THR A 107 2.20 23.86 -0.90
CA THR A 107 2.47 24.74 -2.05
C THR A 107 3.92 25.21 -2.05
N LYS A 108 4.47 25.58 -0.88
CA LYS A 108 5.89 25.93 -0.72
C LYS A 108 6.80 24.79 -1.14
N VAL A 109 6.55 23.55 -0.67
CA VAL A 109 7.33 22.37 -1.03
C VAL A 109 7.21 22.06 -2.54
N ARG A 110 6.01 22.10 -3.11
CA ARG A 110 5.79 21.89 -4.55
C ARG A 110 6.55 22.89 -5.41
N LYS A 111 6.56 24.16 -5.02
CA LYS A 111 7.34 25.19 -5.70
C LYS A 111 8.85 24.86 -5.69
N LEU A 112 9.36 24.43 -4.54
CA LEU A 112 10.76 24.03 -4.41
C LEU A 112 11.11 22.83 -5.29
N ILE A 113 10.25 21.81 -5.36
CA ILE A 113 10.43 20.66 -6.26
C ILE A 113 10.56 21.14 -7.71
N SER A 114 9.66 22.01 -8.18
CA SER A 114 9.70 22.52 -9.54
C SER A 114 10.96 23.38 -9.83
N GLU A 115 11.43 24.14 -8.86
CA GLU A 115 12.66 24.94 -9.00
C GLU A 115 13.92 24.07 -9.05
N MET A 116 13.95 22.93 -8.36
CA MET A 116 15.05 21.96 -8.38
C MET A 116 15.16 21.24 -9.73
N GLU A 117 14.06 21.02 -10.44
CA GLU A 117 14.07 20.42 -11.79
C GLU A 117 14.75 21.31 -12.84
N TYR A 118 14.80 22.62 -12.63
CA TYR A 118 15.29 23.61 -13.61
C TYR A 118 16.68 24.18 -13.33
N GLY A 119 17.36 23.78 -12.26
CA GLY A 119 18.68 24.32 -11.96
C GLY A 119 19.52 23.54 -10.96
N PRO A 120 20.87 23.62 -11.04
CA PRO A 120 21.79 23.03 -10.08
C PRO A 120 21.88 23.87 -8.80
N GLY A 121 20.75 24.17 -8.18
CA GLY A 121 20.72 24.76 -6.85
C GLY A 121 20.87 23.65 -5.82
N VAL A 122 22.02 23.54 -5.19
CA VAL A 122 22.14 22.86 -3.90
C VAL A 122 21.30 23.69 -2.92
N MET A 123 20.01 23.40 -2.87
CA MET A 123 19.18 23.91 -1.78
C MET A 123 19.56 23.17 -0.52
N ASP A 124 19.92 23.94 0.49
CA ASP A 124 20.11 23.38 1.82
C ASP A 124 18.72 22.92 2.31
N LEU A 125 18.43 21.62 2.15
CA LEU A 125 17.17 20.99 2.57
C LEU A 125 16.90 21.18 4.07
N PHE A 126 17.93 21.59 4.84
CA PHE A 126 17.80 21.95 6.25
C PHE A 126 17.07 23.28 6.48
N ASP A 127 16.96 24.13 5.46
CA ASP A 127 16.23 25.41 5.52
C ASP A 127 14.74 25.29 5.13
N LEU A 128 14.26 24.07 4.84
CA LEU A 128 12.86 23.75 4.62
C LEU A 128 12.07 23.73 5.93
N GLY A 129 12.15 24.83 6.70
CA GLY A 129 11.27 25.02 7.85
C GLY A 129 9.81 25.05 7.40
N LEU A 130 8.99 24.13 7.94
CA LEU A 130 7.55 24.27 7.82
C LEU A 130 7.09 25.49 8.64
N GLU A 131 6.31 26.35 8.02
CA GLU A 131 5.68 27.50 8.70
C GLU A 131 4.49 26.97 9.51
N VAL A 132 4.52 27.19 10.82
CA VAL A 132 3.42 26.78 11.72
C VAL A 132 2.80 27.99 12.43
N GLU A 133 3.52 29.11 12.51
CA GLU A 133 3.01 30.31 13.15
C GLU A 133 1.87 30.95 12.33
N GLY A 134 0.78 31.26 13.00
CA GLY A 134 -0.39 31.88 12.37
C GLY A 134 -1.37 30.91 11.71
N PHE A 135 -1.17 29.61 11.88
CA PHE A 135 -2.08 28.57 11.40
C PHE A 135 -2.65 27.76 12.56
N ASP A 136 -3.96 27.55 12.57
CA ASP A 136 -4.65 26.77 13.59
C ASP A 136 -4.67 25.26 13.29
N ASP A 137 -4.34 24.88 12.06
CA ASP A 137 -4.35 23.49 11.56
C ASP A 137 -2.97 22.81 11.66
N LEU A 138 -1.94 23.48 12.18
CA LEU A 138 -0.59 22.96 12.34
C LEU A 138 -0.02 23.27 13.71
N GLU A 139 0.58 22.26 14.33
CA GLU A 139 1.33 22.41 15.58
C GLU A 139 2.68 21.70 15.47
N ARG A 140 3.74 22.34 15.95
CA ARG A 140 5.06 21.68 16.11
C ARG A 140 5.21 21.22 17.54
N ILE A 141 5.39 19.92 17.74
CA ILE A 141 5.56 19.33 19.06
C ILE A 141 7.00 18.82 19.28
N GLY A 142 7.41 18.78 20.54
CA GLY A 142 8.65 18.14 20.97
C GLY A 142 8.51 16.61 21.04
N GLY A 143 9.65 15.91 20.96
CA GLY A 143 9.62 14.44 21.10
C GLY A 143 9.15 13.97 22.49
N GLY A 144 9.31 14.82 23.53
CA GLY A 144 8.82 14.53 24.88
C GLY A 144 7.31 14.52 25.00
N ASP A 145 6.63 15.35 24.19
CA ASP A 145 5.17 15.54 24.26
C ASP A 145 4.40 14.61 23.32
N LEU A 146 5.12 13.84 22.49
CA LEU A 146 4.55 13.05 21.41
C LEU A 146 3.49 12.05 21.89
N ILE A 147 3.78 11.30 22.95
CA ILE A 147 2.85 10.28 23.48
C ILE A 147 1.57 10.93 24.03
N GLU A 148 1.70 12.04 24.75
CA GLU A 148 0.57 12.82 25.27
C GLU A 148 -0.30 13.33 24.11
N LYS A 149 0.31 13.93 23.09
CA LYS A 149 -0.39 14.42 21.90
C LYS A 149 -1.09 13.32 21.09
N ILE A 150 -0.49 12.14 21.00
CA ILE A 150 -1.16 10.99 20.35
C ILE A 150 -2.36 10.54 21.19
N SER A 151 -2.21 10.46 22.52
CA SER A 151 -3.31 10.12 23.42
C SER A 151 -4.45 11.11 23.34
N ASP A 152 -4.13 12.41 23.31
CA ASP A 152 -5.12 13.49 23.15
C ASP A 152 -5.85 13.38 21.80
N ALA A 153 -5.11 13.17 20.72
CA ALA A 153 -5.69 13.01 19.40
C ALA A 153 -6.65 11.81 19.33
N TYR A 154 -6.27 10.67 19.90
CA TYR A 154 -7.16 9.50 19.99
C TYR A 154 -8.38 9.75 20.86
N SER A 155 -8.24 10.56 21.91
CA SER A 155 -9.36 10.92 22.79
C SER A 155 -10.35 11.89 22.14
N VAL A 156 -9.84 12.82 21.31
CA VAL A 156 -10.64 13.87 20.67
C VAL A 156 -11.25 13.41 19.34
N TYR A 157 -10.46 12.74 18.51
CA TYR A 157 -10.83 12.39 17.14
C TYR A 157 -11.11 10.89 16.95
N GLY A 158 -10.65 10.03 17.87
CA GLY A 158 -10.71 8.59 17.74
C GLY A 158 -9.53 8.01 16.94
N GLU A 159 -9.43 6.68 16.97
CA GLU A 159 -8.39 5.95 16.25
C GLU A 159 -8.62 5.92 14.74
N ASP A 160 -9.86 6.05 14.27
CA ASP A 160 -10.21 6.01 12.86
C ASP A 160 -9.85 7.31 12.13
N ASP A 161 -9.93 8.44 12.85
CA ASP A 161 -9.65 9.76 12.30
C ASP A 161 -8.25 10.28 12.66
N THR A 162 -7.40 9.43 13.25
CA THR A 162 -6.03 9.77 13.63
C THR A 162 -5.03 8.88 12.92
N ILE A 163 -4.09 9.48 12.18
CA ILE A 163 -3.02 8.75 11.48
C ILE A 163 -1.64 9.31 11.82
N ILE A 164 -0.65 8.42 11.94
CA ILE A 164 0.74 8.77 12.15
C ILE A 164 1.55 8.40 10.93
N LEU A 165 2.06 9.41 10.24
CA LEU A 165 2.87 9.22 9.04
C LEU A 165 4.34 9.01 9.41
N CYS A 166 4.93 7.92 8.93
CA CYS A 166 6.30 7.54 9.18
C CYS A 166 7.10 7.41 7.87
N ARG A 167 8.40 7.72 7.94
CA ARG A 167 9.28 7.59 6.79
C ARG A 167 9.56 6.13 6.38
N SER A 168 9.42 5.16 7.29
CA SER A 168 9.75 3.76 7.03
C SER A 168 8.88 2.81 7.82
N ASN A 169 8.68 1.59 7.29
CA ASN A 169 7.95 0.50 7.97
C ASN A 169 8.55 0.18 9.35
N LYS A 170 9.87 0.19 9.47
CA LYS A 170 10.55 0.00 10.75
C LYS A 170 10.14 1.02 11.82
N ARG A 171 9.96 2.28 11.45
CA ARG A 171 9.45 3.31 12.36
C ARG A 171 7.97 3.11 12.65
N ALA A 172 7.16 2.82 11.62
CA ALA A 172 5.74 2.58 11.78
C ALA A 172 5.47 1.44 12.80
N ILE A 173 6.19 0.32 12.68
CA ILE A 173 6.09 -0.79 13.63
C ILE A 173 6.44 -0.37 15.05
N LYS A 174 7.53 0.41 15.23
CA LYS A 174 7.90 0.93 16.57
C LYS A 174 6.81 1.83 17.16
N TYR A 175 6.21 2.69 16.34
CA TYR A 175 5.07 3.51 16.77
C TYR A 175 3.85 2.65 17.11
N ASN A 176 3.51 1.67 16.26
CA ASN A 176 2.40 0.77 16.51
C ASN A 176 2.55 0.02 17.84
N LEU A 177 3.73 -0.54 18.11
CA LEU A 177 4.01 -1.23 19.37
C LEU A 177 3.97 -0.27 20.56
N GLY A 178 4.57 0.92 20.43
CA GLY A 178 4.56 1.94 21.48
C GLY A 178 3.16 2.46 21.79
N ILE A 179 2.34 2.72 20.79
CA ILE A 179 0.95 3.16 20.94
C ILE A 179 0.12 2.06 21.57
N ARG A 180 0.23 0.83 21.09
CA ARG A 180 -0.49 -0.31 21.68
C ARG A 180 -0.19 -0.46 23.16
N SER A 181 1.08 -0.39 23.56
CA SER A 181 1.47 -0.58 24.96
C SER A 181 1.18 0.63 25.84
N THR A 182 1.45 1.86 25.36
CA THR A 182 1.48 3.06 26.20
C THR A 182 0.17 3.87 26.13
N VAL A 183 -0.49 3.89 24.98
CA VAL A 183 -1.72 4.66 24.77
C VAL A 183 -2.96 3.79 24.88
N GLN A 184 -2.93 2.58 24.29
CA GLN A 184 -4.06 1.67 24.28
C GLN A 184 -4.03 0.63 25.40
N PHE A 185 -2.92 0.52 26.16
CA PHE A 185 -2.70 -0.43 27.26
C PHE A 185 -2.92 -1.90 26.84
N LYS A 186 -2.54 -2.25 25.60
CA LYS A 186 -2.64 -3.59 25.05
C LYS A 186 -1.28 -4.29 25.19
N GLU A 187 -1.19 -5.30 26.05
CA GLU A 187 0.06 -6.04 26.34
C GLU A 187 0.21 -7.28 25.46
N GLU A 188 -0.88 -7.94 25.10
CA GLU A 188 -0.84 -9.17 24.30
C GLU A 188 -0.47 -8.86 22.85
N ARG A 189 0.12 -9.83 22.16
CA ARG A 189 0.57 -9.72 20.77
C ARG A 189 -0.55 -9.33 19.81
N LEU A 190 -1.76 -9.84 20.07
CA LEU A 190 -2.95 -9.58 19.28
C LEU A 190 -4.17 -9.67 20.20
N VAL A 191 -5.00 -8.65 20.21
CA VAL A 191 -6.22 -8.58 21.05
C VAL A 191 -7.42 -8.17 20.20
N ARG A 192 -8.62 -8.45 20.73
CA ARG A 192 -9.86 -7.99 20.11
C ARG A 192 -9.81 -6.48 19.86
N ASP A 193 -10.42 -6.06 18.77
CA ASP A 193 -10.48 -4.68 18.28
C ASP A 193 -9.11 -4.12 17.79
N ASP A 194 -8.07 -4.96 17.64
CA ASP A 194 -6.88 -4.57 16.90
C ASP A 194 -7.21 -4.39 15.42
N LYS A 195 -6.62 -3.36 14.82
CA LYS A 195 -6.65 -3.12 13.37
C LYS A 195 -5.46 -3.78 12.71
N LEU A 196 -5.72 -4.58 11.70
CA LEU A 196 -4.72 -5.29 10.91
C LEU A 196 -4.80 -4.82 9.47
N MET A 197 -3.68 -4.47 8.87
CA MET A 197 -3.62 -4.14 7.46
C MET A 197 -3.25 -5.38 6.64
N ILE A 198 -3.99 -5.63 5.57
CA ILE A 198 -3.65 -6.65 4.59
C ILE A 198 -2.41 -6.18 3.82
N VAL A 199 -1.32 -6.94 3.89
CA VAL A 199 -0.03 -6.55 3.29
C VAL A 199 0.24 -7.19 1.93
N LYS A 200 -0.67 -8.05 1.46
CA LYS A 200 -0.59 -8.70 0.15
C LYS A 200 -1.99 -9.05 -0.34
N ASN A 201 -2.28 -8.80 -1.62
CA ASN A 201 -3.56 -9.18 -2.21
C ASN A 201 -3.88 -10.65 -1.92
N CYS A 202 -5.06 -10.89 -1.36
CA CYS A 202 -5.54 -12.21 -0.99
C CYS A 202 -6.83 -12.53 -1.77
N TYR A 203 -6.77 -13.58 -2.57
CA TYR A 203 -7.89 -14.09 -3.38
C TYR A 203 -8.61 -15.27 -2.71
N GLN A 204 -8.13 -15.65 -1.53
CA GLN A 204 -8.73 -16.67 -0.69
C GLN A 204 -9.66 -16.02 0.34
N PHE A 205 -10.50 -16.84 0.98
CA PHE A 205 -11.42 -16.41 2.04
C PHE A 205 -12.55 -15.43 1.62
N VAL A 206 -12.62 -15.03 0.35
CA VAL A 206 -13.63 -14.09 -0.17
C VAL A 206 -14.90 -14.76 -0.70
N GLU A 207 -14.93 -16.09 -0.76
CA GLU A 207 -16.04 -16.86 -1.34
C GLU A 207 -17.42 -16.57 -0.75
N ASN A 208 -17.45 -16.11 0.51
CA ASN A 208 -18.69 -15.78 1.23
C ASN A 208 -18.92 -14.27 1.37
N LEU A 209 -18.07 -13.45 0.77
CA LEU A 209 -18.21 -12.00 0.77
C LEU A 209 -19.06 -11.54 -0.42
N GLU A 210 -19.92 -10.57 -0.20
CA GLU A 210 -20.74 -9.99 -1.26
C GLU A 210 -19.99 -8.87 -1.97
N ASN A 211 -19.90 -8.92 -3.29
CA ASN A 211 -19.24 -7.91 -4.14
C ASN A 211 -17.74 -7.70 -3.86
N VAL A 212 -17.05 -8.71 -3.34
CA VAL A 212 -15.61 -8.68 -3.06
C VAL A 212 -14.93 -9.83 -3.79
N ASP A 213 -14.10 -9.51 -4.77
CA ASP A 213 -13.36 -10.52 -5.54
C ASP A 213 -12.03 -10.91 -4.88
N TYR A 214 -11.46 -10.03 -4.08
CA TYR A 214 -10.23 -10.24 -3.32
C TYR A 214 -10.09 -9.18 -2.22
N LEU A 215 -9.26 -9.45 -1.21
CA LEU A 215 -8.83 -8.47 -0.21
C LEU A 215 -7.57 -7.79 -0.74
N ALA A 216 -7.60 -6.47 -0.84
CA ALA A 216 -6.49 -5.71 -1.39
C ALA A 216 -5.37 -5.47 -0.37
N ASN A 217 -4.15 -5.32 -0.87
CA ASN A 217 -3.07 -4.76 -0.07
C ASN A 217 -3.44 -3.33 0.34
N GLY A 218 -3.43 -3.06 1.64
CA GLY A 218 -3.85 -1.78 2.23
C GLY A 218 -5.22 -1.85 2.91
N ASP A 219 -6.05 -2.85 2.63
CA ASP A 219 -7.33 -3.02 3.33
C ASP A 219 -7.14 -3.18 4.83
N ILE A 220 -8.02 -2.57 5.60
CA ILE A 220 -7.99 -2.65 7.06
C ILE A 220 -9.04 -3.64 7.54
N ALA A 221 -8.58 -4.61 8.30
CA ALA A 221 -9.42 -5.57 9.01
C ALA A 221 -9.42 -5.27 10.50
N LYS A 222 -10.57 -5.42 11.15
CA LYS A 222 -10.72 -5.36 12.60
C LYS A 222 -10.78 -6.77 13.17
N LEU A 223 -9.96 -7.06 14.16
CA LEU A 223 -9.97 -8.36 14.84
C LEU A 223 -11.18 -8.48 15.74
N CYS A 224 -12.11 -9.38 15.39
CA CYS A 224 -13.28 -9.68 16.22
C CYS A 224 -12.97 -10.71 17.31
N ARG A 225 -12.24 -11.78 16.93
CA ARG A 225 -11.96 -12.90 17.84
C ARG A 225 -10.80 -13.76 17.34
N ILE A 226 -10.03 -14.32 18.28
CA ILE A 226 -9.07 -15.40 18.03
C ILE A 226 -9.68 -16.70 18.53
N SER A 227 -9.70 -17.74 17.70
CA SER A 227 -10.24 -19.06 18.02
C SER A 227 -9.15 -20.02 18.49
N LYS A 228 -7.96 -19.94 17.88
CA LYS A 228 -6.86 -20.88 18.10
C LYS A 228 -5.52 -20.25 17.74
N TYR A 229 -4.48 -20.67 18.47
CA TYR A 229 -3.08 -20.44 18.08
C TYR A 229 -2.47 -21.76 17.62
N GLU A 230 -1.59 -21.69 16.62
CA GLU A 230 -0.92 -22.85 16.03
C GLU A 230 0.52 -22.49 15.63
N ASP A 231 1.47 -23.36 16.02
CA ASP A 231 2.85 -23.26 15.58
C ASP A 231 3.11 -24.30 14.51
N ARG A 232 3.45 -23.87 13.30
CA ARG A 232 3.64 -24.76 12.15
C ARG A 232 4.67 -24.19 11.18
N TYR A 233 5.46 -25.03 10.58
CA TYR A 233 6.49 -24.66 9.60
C TYR A 233 7.49 -23.62 10.12
N GLY A 234 7.75 -23.58 11.43
CA GLY A 234 8.60 -22.56 12.07
C GLY A 234 7.99 -21.16 12.16
N LEU A 235 6.68 -21.04 11.95
CA LEU A 235 5.90 -19.83 12.04
C LEU A 235 4.78 -19.95 13.08
N HIS A 236 4.31 -18.81 13.58
CA HIS A 236 3.21 -18.71 14.52
C HIS A 236 1.96 -18.22 13.81
N PHE A 237 0.86 -18.94 13.98
CA PHE A 237 -0.43 -18.62 13.37
C PHE A 237 -1.50 -18.37 14.42
N ALA A 238 -2.47 -17.54 14.08
CA ALA A 238 -3.72 -17.42 14.81
C ALA A 238 -4.89 -17.60 13.85
N GLU A 239 -5.83 -18.47 14.20
CA GLU A 239 -7.12 -18.51 13.51
C GLU A 239 -7.96 -17.37 14.05
N ALA A 240 -8.23 -16.39 13.23
CA ALA A 240 -8.86 -15.13 13.58
C ALA A 240 -10.15 -14.90 12.78
N ARG A 241 -11.15 -14.35 13.46
CA ARG A 241 -12.32 -13.75 12.81
C ARG A 241 -12.05 -12.27 12.63
N LEU A 242 -12.10 -11.83 11.39
CA LEU A 242 -11.80 -10.47 10.95
C LEU A 242 -13.03 -9.84 10.31
N SER A 243 -13.35 -8.60 10.65
CA SER A 243 -14.38 -7.78 10.01
C SER A 243 -13.71 -6.70 9.17
N PHE A 244 -14.30 -6.36 8.03
CA PHE A 244 -13.79 -5.35 7.10
C PHE A 244 -14.77 -4.18 7.02
N PRO A 245 -14.47 -3.05 7.69
CA PRO A 245 -15.34 -1.88 7.70
C PRO A 245 -15.64 -1.33 6.29
N ASP A 246 -14.65 -1.35 5.39
CA ASP A 246 -14.81 -0.88 4.01
C ASP A 246 -15.68 -1.79 3.14
N TYR A 247 -16.03 -2.97 3.64
CA TYR A 247 -16.90 -3.96 2.97
C TYR A 247 -18.16 -4.25 3.80
N ASP A 248 -18.81 -3.20 4.32
CA ASP A 248 -20.04 -3.28 5.09
C ASP A 248 -19.93 -4.21 6.33
N ASP A 249 -18.77 -4.17 7.02
CA ASP A 249 -18.46 -5.02 8.18
C ASP A 249 -18.57 -6.53 7.92
N GLN A 250 -18.45 -6.97 6.68
CA GLN A 250 -18.43 -8.38 6.35
C GLN A 250 -17.27 -9.09 7.04
N GLU A 251 -17.51 -10.32 7.47
CA GLU A 251 -16.57 -11.09 8.28
C GLU A 251 -16.00 -12.30 7.53
N ILE A 252 -14.73 -12.58 7.80
CA ILE A 252 -14.06 -13.81 7.38
C ILE A 252 -13.44 -14.52 8.58
N VAL A 253 -13.18 -15.82 8.44
CA VAL A 253 -12.29 -16.56 9.33
C VAL A 253 -11.07 -16.97 8.53
N ALA A 254 -9.90 -16.53 8.97
CA ALA A 254 -8.64 -16.78 8.28
C ALA A 254 -7.51 -17.07 9.27
N LYS A 255 -6.45 -17.74 8.78
CA LYS A 255 -5.20 -17.89 9.54
C LYS A 255 -4.33 -16.65 9.30
N VAL A 256 -3.99 -15.97 10.36
CA VAL A 256 -3.10 -14.80 10.37
C VAL A 256 -1.70 -15.25 10.78
N ILE A 257 -0.68 -14.85 10.03
CA ILE A 257 0.71 -15.12 10.36
C ILE A 257 1.20 -14.07 11.33
N LEU A 258 1.40 -14.44 12.59
CA LEU A 258 1.77 -13.51 13.66
C LEU A 258 3.18 -12.93 13.50
N ASP A 259 4.09 -13.67 12.85
CA ASP A 259 5.46 -13.23 12.62
C ASP A 259 5.56 -11.97 11.76
N THR A 260 4.53 -11.70 10.95
CA THR A 260 4.47 -10.50 10.12
C THR A 260 4.10 -9.24 10.89
N LEU A 261 3.47 -9.35 12.07
CA LEU A 261 3.04 -8.21 12.88
C LEU A 261 4.21 -7.41 13.45
N GLU A 262 5.35 -8.05 13.67
CA GLU A 262 6.55 -7.45 14.26
C GLU A 262 7.71 -7.35 13.26
N SER A 263 7.48 -7.79 12.02
CA SER A 263 8.51 -7.78 10.98
C SER A 263 8.76 -6.36 10.46
N GLU A 264 10.03 -5.96 10.33
CA GLU A 264 10.43 -4.70 9.68
C GLU A 264 10.07 -4.67 8.18
N SER A 265 9.73 -5.81 7.62
CA SER A 265 9.27 -6.00 6.25
C SER A 265 7.75 -6.20 6.25
N ALA A 266 7.07 -5.67 5.25
CA ALA A 266 5.62 -5.89 5.05
C ALA A 266 5.26 -7.35 4.69
N SER A 267 6.23 -8.25 4.55
CA SER A 267 6.02 -9.65 4.20
C SER A 267 7.03 -10.55 4.91
N LEU A 268 6.77 -11.85 4.89
CA LEU A 268 7.72 -12.86 5.33
C LEU A 268 9.05 -12.69 4.59
N THR A 269 10.15 -12.99 5.27
CA THR A 269 11.47 -13.09 4.63
C THR A 269 11.46 -14.22 3.59
N TYR A 270 12.44 -14.21 2.70
CA TYR A 270 12.60 -15.29 1.71
C TYR A 270 12.72 -16.66 2.39
N GLU A 271 13.48 -16.75 3.48
CA GLU A 271 13.67 -17.99 4.24
C GLU A 271 12.34 -18.47 4.85
N GLN A 272 11.60 -17.58 5.51
CA GLN A 272 10.30 -17.90 6.09
C GLN A 272 9.29 -18.31 5.02
N SER A 273 9.24 -17.59 3.90
CA SER A 273 8.36 -17.93 2.77
C SER A 273 8.70 -19.30 2.17
N ASN A 274 9.99 -19.62 2.09
CA ASN A 274 10.46 -20.91 1.56
C ASN A 274 10.16 -22.05 2.53
N MET A 275 10.35 -21.85 3.85
CA MET A 275 9.97 -22.84 4.87
C MET A 275 8.47 -23.14 4.84
N LEU A 276 7.63 -22.10 4.77
CA LEU A 276 6.20 -22.24 4.63
C LEU A 276 5.84 -23.06 3.38
N TYR A 277 6.38 -22.67 2.22
CA TYR A 277 6.11 -23.35 0.96
C TYR A 277 6.56 -24.82 0.98
N GLN A 278 7.74 -25.11 1.52
CA GLN A 278 8.24 -26.47 1.65
C GLN A 278 7.39 -27.30 2.61
N GLY A 279 7.07 -26.77 3.78
CA GLY A 279 6.24 -27.45 4.77
C GLY A 279 4.86 -27.80 4.21
N VAL A 280 4.18 -26.85 3.56
CA VAL A 280 2.88 -27.11 2.92
C VAL A 280 3.03 -28.16 1.80
N ASN A 281 4.07 -28.09 0.97
CA ASN A 281 4.32 -29.11 -0.06
C ASN A 281 4.58 -30.51 0.52
N GLU A 282 5.23 -30.61 1.67
CA GLU A 282 5.48 -31.89 2.36
C GLU A 282 4.18 -32.53 2.84
N ASP A 283 3.23 -31.75 3.35
CA ASP A 283 1.93 -32.24 3.78
C ASP A 283 1.15 -32.89 2.63
N TYR A 284 1.31 -32.35 1.43
CA TYR A 284 0.69 -32.88 0.20
C TYR A 284 1.61 -33.83 -0.58
N SER A 285 2.72 -34.31 0.01
CA SER A 285 3.66 -35.20 -0.64
C SER A 285 3.07 -36.58 -1.04
N HIS A 286 2.00 -37.00 -0.35
CA HIS A 286 1.22 -38.19 -0.66
C HIS A 286 0.48 -38.14 -2.01
N LEU A 287 0.27 -36.91 -2.57
CA LEU A 287 -0.34 -36.76 -3.88
C LEU A 287 0.66 -37.03 -5.00
N THR A 288 0.37 -38.00 -5.85
CA THR A 288 1.30 -38.58 -6.84
C THR A 288 1.57 -37.69 -8.04
N THR A 289 0.66 -36.75 -8.39
CA THR A 289 0.83 -35.91 -9.57
C THR A 289 1.14 -34.45 -9.17
N LYS A 290 2.10 -33.83 -9.86
CA LYS A 290 2.46 -32.42 -9.63
C LYS A 290 1.25 -31.48 -9.73
N LYS A 291 0.32 -31.73 -10.65
CA LYS A 291 -0.88 -30.93 -10.85
C LYS A 291 -1.80 -30.98 -9.63
N LYS A 292 -2.12 -32.18 -9.12
CA LYS A 292 -2.97 -32.35 -7.92
C LYS A 292 -2.33 -31.72 -6.69
N ARG A 293 -1.01 -31.86 -6.54
CA ARG A 293 -0.28 -31.24 -5.43
C ARG A 293 -0.36 -29.71 -5.52
N TYR A 294 -0.13 -29.14 -6.69
CA TYR A 294 -0.22 -27.69 -6.90
C TYR A 294 -1.64 -27.15 -6.61
N GLU A 295 -2.68 -27.87 -7.08
CA GLU A 295 -4.07 -27.51 -6.79
C GLU A 295 -4.35 -27.57 -5.28
N ALA A 296 -3.93 -28.65 -4.59
CA ALA A 296 -4.11 -28.80 -3.14
C ALA A 296 -3.37 -27.73 -2.33
N VAL A 297 -2.12 -27.41 -2.68
CA VAL A 297 -1.36 -26.34 -2.03
C VAL A 297 -2.01 -24.97 -2.25
N ARG A 298 -2.59 -24.72 -3.43
CA ARG A 298 -3.29 -23.47 -3.73
C ARG A 298 -4.59 -23.32 -2.95
N GLU A 299 -5.25 -24.44 -2.63
CA GLU A 299 -6.52 -24.47 -1.89
C GLU A 299 -6.32 -24.62 -0.37
N ASP A 300 -5.07 -24.78 0.10
CA ASP A 300 -4.75 -24.82 1.55
C ASP A 300 -5.01 -23.44 2.17
N LYS A 301 -5.90 -23.43 3.17
CA LYS A 301 -6.37 -22.22 3.88
C LYS A 301 -5.79 -22.14 5.28
#